data_d5e3089d5dfb8668107a160ccb8482e8
#
_entry.id   d5e3089d5dfb8668107a160ccb8482e8
#
_cell.length_a   1.000
_cell.length_b   1.000
_cell.length_c   1.000
_cell.angle_alpha   90.00
_cell.angle_beta   90.00
_cell.angle_gamma   90.00
#
_symmetry.space_group_name_H-M   'P 1'
#
loop_
_entity.id
_entity.type
_entity.pdbx_description
1 polymer ?
#
loop_
_entity_poly.entity_id
_entity_poly.type
_entity_poly.pdbx_seq_one_letter_code
_entity_poly.pdbx_strand_id
1 'polypeptide(L)'
;MNTGTRAAEKLRRIPASEVEFHAGYLGDPNGRLFTWKGELYRGIAHHRAAFYRGLFERGIVRRLIETGHLVTTDLTDLQLDGYALILKHRRIRFVSYPFCWSGAMLKDAALLTLDLDLELARYGLMMQDAHPFNVLFDGCRPRFIDFTAIVPAGERPVGWVDEQFHRTFTSPLHMMARGHGRLARSLLRERELPILPDELTLVDAAGTRWLHSVAQRGTSLLKSVARRIIPPGPRAKLRGLVSPPLTLEARIAYLQHLRAQTDHIRVPFEHSVVPSDTERSLDVVEPTASWNQRQLSVHRVLTEKRPGTVLSARSERAWFSVCAAKLGAKVVALDPREETVAHLHALSKREHLDLLALVMDIRDPSPGMGLCNQALAPATRRFRCDMVLALDLIPELIFKHDLNSDQVVEALAQFTKRWLLLEFFPWEDPEVRRFHPEENPFFPSGFYDWYSLDGFTRVLARHFTTIESLPSDAKGRVLLLCER
;
A
#
# COMPACT_ATOMS: atom_id res chain seq x y z
N MET A 1 -10.43 51.02 -24.12
CA MET A 1 -10.50 49.82 -24.98
C MET A 1 -9.09 49.29 -25.08
N ASN A 2 -8.81 48.25 -24.32
CA ASN A 2 -7.55 47.55 -24.45
C ASN A 2 -7.85 46.07 -24.26
N THR A 3 -8.25 45.43 -25.36
CA THR A 3 -8.46 43.97 -25.45
C THR A 3 -7.13 43.32 -25.54
N GLY A 4 -6.55 43.00 -24.35
CA GLY A 4 -5.39 42.15 -24.28
C GLY A 4 -5.70 40.76 -24.81
N THR A 5 -5.28 40.51 -26.02
CA THR A 5 -5.25 39.19 -26.66
C THR A 5 -4.33 38.29 -25.84
N ARG A 6 -4.89 37.38 -25.02
CA ARG A 6 -4.11 36.27 -24.46
C ARG A 6 -3.52 35.52 -25.63
N ALA A 7 -2.21 35.61 -25.81
CA ALA A 7 -1.48 34.79 -26.77
C ALA A 7 -1.90 33.32 -26.55
N ALA A 8 -2.37 32.68 -27.61
CA ALA A 8 -2.66 31.24 -27.59
C ALA A 8 -1.36 30.52 -27.23
N GLU A 9 -1.23 30.07 -25.98
CA GLU A 9 -0.13 29.24 -25.54
C GLU A 9 -0.06 28.02 -26.47
N LYS A 10 1.07 27.89 -27.16
CA LYS A 10 1.31 26.85 -28.15
C LYS A 10 1.33 25.51 -27.44
N LEU A 11 0.24 24.73 -27.48
CA LEU A 11 0.13 23.41 -26.91
C LEU A 11 1.30 22.53 -27.38
N ARG A 12 2.00 21.91 -26.44
CA ARG A 12 3.13 21.03 -26.73
C ARG A 12 2.65 19.62 -27.01
N ARG A 13 2.90 19.12 -28.21
CA ARG A 13 2.45 17.78 -28.64
C ARG A 13 3.39 16.69 -28.10
N ILE A 14 2.80 15.66 -27.51
CA ILE A 14 3.49 14.43 -27.11
C ILE A 14 3.53 13.47 -28.29
N PRO A 15 4.72 12.99 -28.73
CA PRO A 15 4.80 11.94 -29.75
C PRO A 15 4.18 10.63 -29.22
N ALA A 16 3.25 10.04 -29.95
CA ALA A 16 2.59 8.80 -29.55
C ALA A 16 3.59 7.63 -29.36
N SER A 17 4.70 7.63 -30.09
CA SER A 17 5.77 6.64 -29.98
C SER A 17 6.57 6.70 -28.67
N GLU A 18 6.52 7.81 -27.94
CA GLU A 18 7.22 7.99 -26.65
C GLU A 18 6.33 7.65 -25.45
N VAL A 19 5.07 7.28 -25.69
CA VAL A 19 4.06 7.06 -24.63
C VAL A 19 4.00 5.57 -24.29
N GLU A 20 4.17 5.26 -23.00
CA GLU A 20 3.92 3.93 -22.45
C GLU A 20 2.58 3.93 -21.71
N PHE A 21 1.55 3.35 -22.30
CA PHE A 21 0.25 3.19 -21.66
C PHE A 21 0.29 2.10 -20.59
N HIS A 22 -0.25 2.42 -19.41
CA HIS A 22 -0.41 1.43 -18.38
C HIS A 22 -1.51 0.43 -18.76
N ALA A 23 -1.24 -0.86 -18.59
CA ALA A 23 -2.22 -1.91 -18.75
C ALA A 23 -3.24 -1.78 -17.62
N GLY A 24 -4.40 -1.16 -17.91
CA GLY A 24 -5.52 -1.13 -16.98
C GLY A 24 -6.17 -2.51 -16.89
N TYR A 25 -6.60 -2.89 -15.69
CA TYR A 25 -7.35 -4.14 -15.50
C TYR A 25 -8.71 -4.10 -16.19
N LEU A 26 -9.36 -2.94 -16.15
CA LEU A 26 -10.58 -2.62 -16.88
C LEU A 26 -10.36 -1.29 -17.62
N GLY A 27 -10.81 -1.20 -18.86
CA GLY A 27 -10.73 0.05 -19.60
C GLY A 27 -11.55 1.14 -18.89
N ASP A 28 -10.89 2.23 -18.51
CA ASP A 28 -11.59 3.41 -18.01
C ASP A 28 -12.10 4.24 -19.21
N PRO A 29 -13.43 4.37 -19.40
CA PRO A 29 -13.96 5.12 -20.51
C PRO A 29 -13.73 6.63 -20.40
N ASN A 30 -13.39 7.12 -19.20
CA ASN A 30 -13.18 8.54 -18.94
C ASN A 30 -11.76 9.01 -19.23
N GLY A 31 -10.79 8.08 -19.24
CA GLY A 31 -9.40 8.42 -19.53
C GLY A 31 -8.44 7.26 -19.40
N ARG A 32 -7.18 7.48 -19.77
CA ARG A 32 -6.15 6.43 -19.74
C ARG A 32 -4.85 6.93 -19.12
N LEU A 33 -4.28 6.13 -18.23
CA LEU A 33 -3.02 6.40 -17.56
C LEU A 33 -1.84 6.01 -18.46
N PHE A 34 -0.80 6.87 -18.52
CA PHE A 34 0.42 6.60 -19.28
C PHE A 34 1.65 7.24 -18.63
N THR A 35 2.82 6.74 -19.01
CA THR A 35 4.13 7.32 -18.65
C THR A 35 4.73 7.98 -19.89
N TRP A 36 5.26 9.18 -19.72
CA TRP A 36 6.05 9.89 -20.71
C TRP A 36 7.24 10.59 -20.03
N LYS A 37 8.47 10.35 -20.52
CA LYS A 37 9.71 10.88 -19.93
C LYS A 37 9.85 10.60 -18.43
N GLY A 38 9.41 9.42 -18.00
CA GLY A 38 9.47 9.00 -16.60
C GLY A 38 8.37 9.55 -15.68
N GLU A 39 7.59 10.54 -16.13
CA GLU A 39 6.50 11.17 -15.40
C GLU A 39 5.16 10.49 -15.68
N LEU A 40 4.21 10.64 -14.76
CA LEU A 40 2.89 9.99 -14.81
C LEU A 40 1.83 10.96 -15.29
N TYR A 41 1.11 10.57 -16.34
CA TYR A 41 0.06 11.37 -16.96
C TYR A 41 -1.23 10.57 -17.14
N ARG A 42 -2.34 11.30 -17.28
CA ARG A 42 -3.63 10.74 -17.68
C ARG A 42 -4.20 11.54 -18.84
N GLY A 43 -4.52 10.87 -19.94
CA GLY A 43 -5.30 11.42 -21.03
C GLY A 43 -6.78 11.31 -20.71
N ILE A 44 -7.52 12.42 -20.81
CA ILE A 44 -8.96 12.49 -20.58
C ILE A 44 -9.70 12.41 -21.90
N ALA A 45 -10.73 11.56 -21.96
CA ALA A 45 -11.56 11.38 -23.13
C ALA A 45 -12.38 12.65 -23.48
N HIS A 46 -12.69 12.85 -24.77
CA HIS A 46 -13.37 14.07 -25.26
C HIS A 46 -14.70 14.35 -24.57
N HIS A 47 -15.52 13.32 -24.35
CA HIS A 47 -16.83 13.47 -23.72
C HIS A 47 -16.78 13.90 -22.24
N ARG A 48 -15.61 13.80 -21.58
CA ARG A 48 -15.40 14.19 -20.18
C ARG A 48 -14.60 15.48 -19.99
N ALA A 49 -14.07 16.02 -21.08
CA ALA A 49 -13.14 17.15 -21.00
C ALA A 49 -13.73 18.39 -20.31
N ALA A 50 -14.92 18.79 -20.70
CA ALA A 50 -15.60 19.96 -20.13
C ALA A 50 -15.84 19.78 -18.61
N PHE A 51 -16.29 18.60 -18.20
CA PHE A 51 -16.54 18.28 -16.80
C PHE A 51 -15.25 18.38 -15.96
N TYR A 52 -14.19 17.68 -16.35
CA TYR A 52 -12.94 17.69 -15.57
C TYR A 52 -12.24 19.05 -15.61
N ARG A 53 -12.27 19.78 -16.73
CA ARG A 53 -11.78 21.16 -16.78
C ARG A 53 -12.51 22.05 -15.77
N GLY A 54 -13.83 21.93 -15.68
CA GLY A 54 -14.65 22.67 -14.72
C GLY A 54 -14.29 22.38 -13.25
N LEU A 55 -13.80 21.18 -12.93
CA LEU A 55 -13.31 20.89 -11.57
C LEU A 55 -12.06 21.70 -11.21
N PHE A 56 -11.15 21.91 -12.17
CA PHE A 56 -9.97 22.77 -11.98
C PHE A 56 -10.37 24.24 -11.88
N GLU A 57 -11.22 24.73 -12.78
CA GLU A 57 -11.69 26.13 -12.83
C GLU A 57 -12.45 26.52 -11.55
N ARG A 58 -13.26 25.63 -11.00
CA ARG A 58 -13.98 25.80 -9.74
C ARG A 58 -13.10 25.66 -8.50
N GLY A 59 -11.81 25.32 -8.65
CA GLY A 59 -10.87 25.13 -7.54
C GLY A 59 -11.10 23.85 -6.71
N ILE A 60 -11.98 22.96 -7.16
CA ILE A 60 -12.30 21.71 -6.42
C ILE A 60 -11.06 20.82 -6.32
N VAL A 61 -10.35 20.60 -7.45
CA VAL A 61 -9.13 19.77 -7.48
C VAL A 61 -8.09 20.30 -6.50
N ARG A 62 -7.84 21.62 -6.50
CA ARG A 62 -6.92 22.26 -5.55
C ARG A 62 -7.34 21.98 -4.11
N ARG A 63 -8.61 22.16 -3.78
CA ARG A 63 -9.14 21.90 -2.43
C ARG A 63 -8.91 20.47 -2.00
N LEU A 64 -9.18 19.47 -2.85
CA LEU A 64 -8.99 18.05 -2.57
C LEU A 64 -7.50 17.70 -2.35
N ILE A 65 -6.58 18.36 -3.05
CA ILE A 65 -5.14 18.19 -2.88
C ILE A 65 -4.68 18.82 -1.54
N GLU A 66 -5.08 20.06 -1.25
CA GLU A 66 -4.73 20.79 -0.03
C GLU A 66 -5.23 20.07 1.22
N THR A 67 -6.43 19.51 1.18
CA THR A 67 -6.99 18.71 2.29
C THR A 67 -6.40 17.30 2.38
N GLY A 68 -5.55 16.92 1.42
CA GLY A 68 -4.86 15.63 1.43
C GLY A 68 -5.69 14.45 0.96
N HIS A 69 -6.87 14.68 0.41
CA HIS A 69 -7.72 13.60 -0.10
C HIS A 69 -7.21 13.03 -1.42
N LEU A 70 -6.78 13.90 -2.34
CA LEU A 70 -6.36 13.53 -3.69
C LEU A 70 -4.84 13.62 -3.85
N VAL A 71 -4.26 12.73 -4.64
CA VAL A 71 -2.88 12.88 -5.11
C VAL A 71 -2.73 14.16 -5.93
N THR A 72 -1.59 14.84 -5.84
CA THR A 72 -1.32 16.04 -6.62
C THR A 72 -1.56 15.77 -8.10
N THR A 73 -2.44 16.57 -8.68
CA THR A 73 -2.93 16.45 -10.07
C THR A 73 -3.00 17.83 -10.68
N ASP A 74 -2.32 18.03 -11.80
CA ASP A 74 -2.23 19.30 -12.49
C ASP A 74 -2.78 19.18 -13.91
N LEU A 75 -3.51 20.20 -14.36
CA LEU A 75 -3.87 20.35 -15.76
C LEU A 75 -2.64 20.89 -16.51
N THR A 76 -2.31 20.27 -17.65
CA THR A 76 -1.12 20.63 -18.43
C THR A 76 -1.47 21.36 -19.73
N ASP A 77 -0.47 21.97 -20.38
CA ASP A 77 -0.49 22.50 -21.74
C ASP A 77 -0.12 21.46 -22.81
N LEU A 78 -0.07 20.18 -22.43
CA LEU A 78 0.30 19.05 -23.30
C LEU A 78 -0.89 18.58 -24.13
N GLN A 79 -0.59 18.07 -25.32
CA GLN A 79 -1.56 17.48 -26.24
C GLN A 79 -1.10 16.07 -26.65
N LEU A 80 -2.02 15.12 -26.62
CA LEU A 80 -1.83 13.75 -27.11
C LEU A 80 -3.04 13.36 -27.96
N ASP A 81 -2.80 12.83 -29.14
CA ASP A 81 -3.87 12.43 -30.05
C ASP A 81 -4.80 11.40 -29.40
N GLY A 82 -6.11 11.59 -29.60
CA GLY A 82 -7.15 10.76 -28.98
C GLY A 82 -7.64 11.24 -27.61
N TYR A 83 -7.02 12.27 -27.02
CA TYR A 83 -7.41 12.82 -25.72
C TYR A 83 -7.62 14.34 -25.78
N ALA A 84 -8.60 14.82 -25.02
CA ALA A 84 -8.95 16.23 -25.00
C ALA A 84 -8.21 17.05 -23.95
N LEU A 85 -7.78 16.41 -22.84
CA LEU A 85 -6.98 17.01 -21.80
C LEU A 85 -5.88 16.04 -21.37
N ILE A 86 -4.72 16.59 -20.96
CA ILE A 86 -3.65 15.81 -20.35
C ILE A 86 -3.44 16.33 -18.92
N LEU A 87 -3.60 15.43 -17.96
CA LEU A 87 -3.33 15.69 -16.55
C LEU A 87 -1.98 15.08 -16.18
N LYS A 88 -1.21 15.78 -15.33
CA LYS A 88 0.01 15.25 -14.72
C LYS A 88 -0.31 14.86 -13.29
N HIS A 89 0.08 13.64 -12.88
CA HIS A 89 -0.06 13.16 -11.50
C HIS A 89 1.31 13.05 -10.83
N ARG A 90 1.39 13.44 -9.55
CA ARG A 90 2.58 13.16 -8.75
C ARG A 90 2.67 11.64 -8.51
N ARG A 91 3.80 11.05 -8.89
CA ARG A 91 4.03 9.62 -8.70
C ARG A 91 4.29 9.32 -7.22
N ILE A 92 3.50 8.44 -6.62
CA ILE A 92 3.77 7.85 -5.31
C ILE A 92 4.85 6.78 -5.50
N ARG A 93 5.92 6.85 -4.70
CA ARG A 93 7.12 6.05 -4.92
C ARG A 93 6.89 4.55 -4.75
N PHE A 94 6.17 4.16 -3.70
CA PHE A 94 5.90 2.77 -3.38
C PHE A 94 4.43 2.45 -3.60
N VAL A 95 4.16 1.55 -4.55
CA VAL A 95 2.79 1.11 -4.82
C VAL A 95 2.48 -0.06 -3.89
N SER A 96 1.65 0.17 -2.86
CA SER A 96 1.17 -0.86 -1.96
C SER A 96 -0.25 -1.29 -2.31
N TYR A 97 -0.58 -2.54 -2.04
CA TYR A 97 -1.91 -3.08 -2.28
C TYR A 97 -2.60 -3.44 -0.97
N PRO A 98 -3.95 -3.43 -0.90
CA PRO A 98 -4.71 -3.62 0.33
C PRO A 98 -4.40 -4.91 1.08
N PHE A 99 -4.04 -5.96 0.37
CA PHE A 99 -3.67 -7.24 0.96
C PHE A 99 -2.28 -7.26 1.66
N CYS A 100 -1.57 -6.12 1.61
CA CYS A 100 -0.33 -5.91 2.37
C CYS A 100 -0.50 -4.90 3.53
N TRP A 101 -1.72 -4.39 3.75
CA TRP A 101 -1.96 -3.38 4.78
C TRP A 101 -2.32 -4.01 6.13
N SER A 102 -1.94 -3.35 7.22
CA SER A 102 -2.49 -3.65 8.55
C SER A 102 -3.94 -3.18 8.65
N GLY A 103 -4.65 -3.63 9.68
CA GLY A 103 -6.01 -3.17 9.94
C GLY A 103 -6.09 -1.65 10.12
N ALA A 104 -5.11 -1.05 10.79
CA ALA A 104 -5.02 0.41 10.97
C ALA A 104 -4.89 1.15 9.62
N MET A 105 -4.04 0.65 8.70
CA MET A 105 -3.90 1.22 7.36
C MET A 105 -5.20 1.09 6.55
N LEU A 106 -5.84 -0.07 6.57
CA LEU A 106 -7.10 -0.27 5.85
C LEU A 106 -8.20 0.66 6.39
N LYS A 107 -8.24 0.90 7.71
CA LYS A 107 -9.14 1.85 8.34
C LYS A 107 -8.84 3.29 7.92
N ASP A 108 -7.57 3.72 7.92
CA ASP A 108 -7.17 5.03 7.42
C ASP A 108 -7.59 5.25 5.95
N ALA A 109 -7.43 4.23 5.10
CA ALA A 109 -7.87 4.29 3.70
C ALA A 109 -9.39 4.35 3.56
N ALA A 110 -10.14 3.64 4.41
CA ALA A 110 -11.60 3.69 4.45
C ALA A 110 -12.11 5.09 4.86
N LEU A 111 -11.52 5.66 5.91
CA LEU A 111 -11.87 7.00 6.38
C LEU A 111 -11.55 8.07 5.34
N LEU A 112 -10.36 8.01 4.69
CA LEU A 112 -10.03 8.89 3.57
C LEU A 112 -11.08 8.81 2.46
N THR A 113 -11.51 7.61 2.09
CA THR A 113 -12.51 7.39 1.04
C THR A 113 -13.85 8.04 1.39
N LEU A 114 -14.31 7.89 2.64
CA LEU A 114 -15.55 8.51 3.11
C LEU A 114 -15.42 10.04 3.25
N ASP A 115 -14.29 10.54 3.74
CA ASP A 115 -14.03 11.98 3.85
C ASP A 115 -13.98 12.63 2.46
N LEU A 116 -13.40 11.95 1.46
CA LEU A 116 -13.42 12.40 0.06
C LEU A 116 -14.85 12.44 -0.49
N ASP A 117 -15.68 11.39 -0.29
CA ASP A 117 -17.04 11.36 -0.80
C ASP A 117 -17.93 12.42 -0.12
N LEU A 118 -17.72 12.67 1.18
CA LEU A 118 -18.37 13.76 1.92
C LEU A 118 -18.00 15.14 1.34
N GLU A 119 -16.74 15.36 1.02
CA GLU A 119 -16.31 16.63 0.39
C GLU A 119 -16.87 16.76 -1.01
N LEU A 120 -16.86 15.71 -1.82
CA LEU A 120 -17.43 15.68 -3.17
C LEU A 120 -18.94 15.95 -3.17
N ALA A 121 -19.67 15.38 -2.22
CA ALA A 121 -21.12 15.57 -2.10
C ALA A 121 -21.51 17.05 -1.97
N ARG A 122 -20.71 17.88 -1.31
CA ARG A 122 -20.94 19.34 -1.17
C ARG A 122 -20.94 20.08 -2.51
N TYR A 123 -20.30 19.50 -3.53
CA TYR A 123 -20.22 20.07 -4.88
C TYR A 123 -21.20 19.41 -5.86
N GLY A 124 -22.09 18.53 -5.39
CA GLY A 124 -22.96 17.72 -6.23
C GLY A 124 -22.23 16.64 -7.02
N LEU A 125 -21.12 16.15 -6.46
CA LEU A 125 -20.26 15.10 -7.01
C LEU A 125 -20.32 13.83 -6.14
N MET A 126 -19.83 12.72 -6.69
CA MET A 126 -19.67 11.46 -5.99
C MET A 126 -18.49 10.69 -6.57
N MET A 127 -18.04 9.65 -5.86
CA MET A 127 -17.17 8.63 -6.45
C MET A 127 -18.00 7.58 -7.19
N GLN A 128 -17.52 7.12 -8.33
CA GLN A 128 -18.12 5.98 -9.04
C GLN A 128 -17.63 4.63 -8.50
N ASP A 129 -16.44 4.60 -7.86
CA ASP A 129 -15.80 3.40 -7.33
C ASP A 129 -15.17 3.68 -5.96
N ALA A 130 -15.63 2.97 -4.93
CA ALA A 130 -15.20 3.11 -3.54
C ALA A 130 -14.48 1.84 -3.05
N HIS A 131 -13.34 1.52 -3.64
CA HIS A 131 -12.54 0.35 -3.25
C HIS A 131 -11.08 0.72 -2.90
N PRO A 132 -10.38 -0.07 -2.07
CA PRO A 132 -9.07 0.28 -1.52
C PRO A 132 -7.94 0.30 -2.57
N PHE A 133 -8.12 -0.29 -3.76
CA PHE A 133 -7.12 -0.18 -4.83
C PHE A 133 -7.06 1.23 -5.45
N ASN A 134 -8.03 2.11 -5.16
CA ASN A 134 -8.00 3.53 -5.53
C ASN A 134 -7.26 4.39 -4.49
N VAL A 135 -6.66 3.78 -3.46
CA VAL A 135 -5.86 4.44 -2.45
C VAL A 135 -4.42 3.92 -2.48
N LEU A 136 -3.45 4.82 -2.41
CA LEU A 136 -2.05 4.50 -2.15
C LEU A 136 -1.56 5.28 -0.93
N PHE A 137 -0.55 4.74 -0.27
CA PHE A 137 0.10 5.43 0.84
C PHE A 137 1.36 6.17 0.35
N ASP A 138 1.41 7.46 0.60
CA ASP A 138 2.59 8.31 0.41
C ASP A 138 3.30 8.42 1.77
N GLY A 139 4.30 7.60 1.99
CA GLY A 139 4.78 7.28 3.33
C GLY A 139 3.67 6.64 4.16
N CYS A 140 3.31 7.25 5.29
CA CYS A 140 2.22 6.79 6.15
C CYS A 140 0.85 7.40 5.82
N ARG A 141 0.74 8.28 4.82
CA ARG A 141 -0.47 9.05 4.52
C ARG A 141 -1.23 8.45 3.34
N PRO A 142 -2.48 8.01 3.51
CA PRO A 142 -3.28 7.54 2.39
C PRO A 142 -3.64 8.70 1.46
N ARG A 143 -3.70 8.42 0.15
CA ARG A 143 -4.08 9.34 -0.93
C ARG A 143 -4.97 8.63 -1.92
N PHE A 144 -6.09 9.24 -2.28
CA PHE A 144 -6.90 8.76 -3.39
C PHE A 144 -6.17 9.06 -4.71
N ILE A 145 -6.13 8.09 -5.62
CA ILE A 145 -5.31 8.18 -6.85
C ILE A 145 -6.11 8.11 -8.14
N ASP A 146 -7.36 7.68 -8.09
CA ASP A 146 -8.19 7.57 -9.30
C ASP A 146 -9.01 8.83 -9.54
N PHE A 147 -8.40 9.80 -10.21
CA PHE A 147 -9.02 11.07 -10.55
C PHE A 147 -10.33 10.90 -11.34
N THR A 148 -10.37 9.92 -12.25
CA THR A 148 -11.52 9.67 -13.12
C THR A 148 -12.68 8.95 -12.44
N ALA A 149 -12.48 8.49 -11.21
CA ALA A 149 -13.57 8.02 -10.36
C ALA A 149 -14.48 9.15 -9.83
N ILE A 150 -14.08 10.42 -9.93
CA ILE A 150 -14.90 11.57 -9.56
C ILE A 150 -15.90 11.86 -10.68
N VAL A 151 -17.20 11.77 -10.39
CA VAL A 151 -18.29 11.94 -11.36
C VAL A 151 -19.42 12.82 -10.78
N PRO A 152 -20.32 13.39 -11.61
CA PRO A 152 -21.54 14.03 -11.15
C PRO A 152 -22.40 13.08 -10.31
N ALA A 153 -23.03 13.60 -9.25
CA ALA A 153 -23.96 12.83 -8.45
C ALA A 153 -25.14 12.32 -9.30
N GLY A 154 -25.46 11.04 -9.16
CA GLY A 154 -26.52 10.37 -9.93
C GLY A 154 -26.06 9.66 -11.20
N GLU A 155 -24.81 9.79 -11.65
CA GLU A 155 -24.29 9.01 -12.78
C GLU A 155 -24.13 7.51 -12.45
N ARG A 156 -23.92 7.17 -11.20
CA ARG A 156 -23.90 5.79 -10.71
C ARG A 156 -24.98 5.57 -9.66
N PRO A 157 -25.56 4.37 -9.60
CA PRO A 157 -26.45 4.03 -8.48
C PRO A 157 -25.68 4.07 -7.17
N VAL A 158 -26.11 4.91 -6.24
CA VAL A 158 -25.46 5.08 -4.91
C VAL A 158 -25.32 3.74 -4.19
N GLY A 159 -26.34 2.89 -4.24
CA GLY A 159 -26.29 1.55 -3.61
C GLY A 159 -25.20 0.63 -4.16
N TRP A 160 -24.72 0.83 -5.39
CA TRP A 160 -23.57 0.09 -5.92
C TRP A 160 -22.27 0.52 -5.24
N VAL A 161 -22.03 1.84 -5.12
CA VAL A 161 -20.83 2.39 -4.51
C VAL A 161 -20.75 2.02 -3.03
N ASP A 162 -21.89 2.14 -2.32
CA ASP A 162 -21.99 1.75 -0.91
C ASP A 162 -21.76 0.25 -0.69
N GLU A 163 -22.33 -0.61 -1.54
CA GLU A 163 -22.11 -2.05 -1.48
C GLU A 163 -20.63 -2.40 -1.72
N GLN A 164 -19.98 -1.74 -2.68
CA GLN A 164 -18.56 -1.91 -2.94
C GLN A 164 -17.72 -1.49 -1.72
N PHE A 165 -18.01 -0.32 -1.10
CA PHE A 165 -17.35 0.13 0.11
C PHE A 165 -17.51 -0.90 1.25
N HIS A 166 -18.72 -1.39 1.48
CA HIS A 166 -18.96 -2.40 2.52
C HIS A 166 -18.16 -3.67 2.29
N ARG A 167 -18.13 -4.19 1.08
CA ARG A 167 -17.42 -5.44 0.74
C ARG A 167 -15.91 -5.30 0.81
N THR A 168 -15.38 -4.14 0.48
CA THR A 168 -13.94 -3.94 0.30
C THR A 168 -13.25 -3.27 1.49
N PHE A 169 -14.01 -2.57 2.33
CA PHE A 169 -13.49 -1.90 3.54
C PHE A 169 -14.15 -2.41 4.82
N THR A 170 -15.47 -2.25 4.97
CA THR A 170 -16.15 -2.53 6.24
C THR A 170 -16.07 -4.01 6.62
N SER A 171 -16.37 -4.92 5.69
CA SER A 171 -16.32 -6.37 5.95
C SER A 171 -14.91 -6.86 6.30
N PRO A 172 -13.84 -6.52 5.54
CA PRO A 172 -12.47 -6.85 5.93
C PRO A 172 -12.08 -6.26 7.29
N LEU A 173 -12.45 -5.02 7.61
CA LEU A 173 -12.16 -4.39 8.90
C LEU A 173 -12.83 -5.14 10.05
N HIS A 174 -14.08 -5.57 9.89
CA HIS A 174 -14.76 -6.39 10.89
C HIS A 174 -14.09 -7.76 11.07
N MET A 175 -13.61 -8.40 10.00
CA MET A 175 -12.83 -9.63 10.10
C MET A 175 -11.52 -9.39 10.86
N MET A 176 -10.80 -8.32 10.54
CA MET A 176 -9.55 -7.97 11.24
C MET A 176 -9.81 -7.66 12.71
N ALA A 177 -10.88 -6.91 13.04
CA ALA A 177 -11.28 -6.62 14.41
C ALA A 177 -11.56 -7.87 15.27
N ARG A 178 -11.91 -8.99 14.63
CA ARG A 178 -12.13 -10.30 15.28
C ARG A 178 -10.90 -11.21 15.28
N GLY A 179 -9.74 -10.70 14.90
CA GLY A 179 -8.49 -11.48 14.86
C GLY A 179 -8.25 -12.27 13.57
N HIS A 180 -9.11 -12.13 12.54
CA HIS A 180 -8.98 -12.83 11.26
C HIS A 180 -8.23 -12.01 10.20
N GLY A 181 -7.24 -11.18 10.62
CA GLY A 181 -6.53 -10.27 9.73
C GLY A 181 -5.83 -10.97 8.57
N ARG A 182 -5.25 -12.14 8.79
CA ARG A 182 -4.61 -12.93 7.74
C ARG A 182 -5.61 -13.36 6.65
N LEU A 183 -6.79 -13.84 7.07
CA LEU A 183 -7.85 -14.25 6.14
C LEU A 183 -8.39 -13.04 5.37
N ALA A 184 -8.68 -11.94 6.06
CA ALA A 184 -9.14 -10.70 5.43
C ALA A 184 -8.18 -10.22 4.35
N ARG A 185 -6.87 -10.20 4.61
CA ARG A 185 -5.85 -9.84 3.61
C ARG A 185 -5.80 -10.80 2.43
N SER A 186 -5.99 -12.10 2.67
CA SER A 186 -6.04 -13.08 1.58
C SER A 186 -7.23 -12.83 0.64
N LEU A 187 -8.40 -12.52 1.18
CA LEU A 187 -9.59 -12.21 0.41
C LEU A 187 -9.49 -10.86 -0.31
N LEU A 188 -8.77 -9.88 0.24
CA LEU A 188 -8.50 -8.59 -0.42
C LEU A 188 -7.62 -8.69 -1.69
N ARG A 189 -7.10 -9.87 -2.03
CA ARG A 189 -6.47 -10.12 -3.34
C ARG A 189 -7.49 -10.14 -4.47
N GLU A 190 -8.74 -10.49 -4.17
CA GLU A 190 -9.86 -10.39 -5.10
C GLU A 190 -10.36 -8.94 -5.16
N ARG A 191 -10.31 -8.32 -6.35
CA ARG A 191 -10.61 -6.89 -6.51
C ARG A 191 -12.10 -6.60 -6.62
N GLU A 192 -12.86 -7.49 -7.23
CA GLU A 192 -14.26 -7.24 -7.59
C GLU A 192 -15.22 -7.64 -6.48
N LEU A 193 -14.98 -8.80 -5.86
CA LEU A 193 -15.86 -9.39 -4.85
C LEU A 193 -15.06 -9.98 -3.69
N PRO A 194 -14.30 -9.16 -2.94
CA PRO A 194 -13.36 -9.70 -1.97
C PRO A 194 -14.02 -10.45 -0.81
N ILE A 195 -15.22 -10.02 -0.39
CA ILE A 195 -15.94 -10.71 0.70
C ILE A 195 -17.43 -10.67 0.41
N LEU A 196 -18.03 -11.84 0.28
CA LEU A 196 -19.47 -11.97 0.16
C LEU A 196 -20.13 -11.94 1.54
N PRO A 197 -21.38 -11.43 1.66
CA PRO A 197 -22.10 -11.41 2.94
C PRO A 197 -22.22 -12.77 3.61
N ASP A 198 -22.38 -13.83 2.82
CA ASP A 198 -22.50 -15.20 3.32
C ASP A 198 -21.15 -15.72 3.86
N GLU A 199 -20.02 -15.32 3.27
CA GLU A 199 -18.68 -15.66 3.75
C GLU A 199 -18.38 -14.99 5.09
N LEU A 200 -18.84 -13.75 5.28
CA LEU A 200 -18.70 -13.05 6.54
C LEU A 200 -19.44 -13.78 7.68
N THR A 201 -20.59 -14.39 7.39
CA THR A 201 -21.35 -15.17 8.40
C THR A 201 -20.67 -16.47 8.81
N LEU A 202 -19.85 -17.07 7.94
CA LEU A 202 -19.08 -18.29 8.25
C LEU A 202 -17.96 -18.01 9.25
N VAL A 203 -17.40 -16.79 9.22
CA VAL A 203 -16.34 -16.35 10.14
C VAL A 203 -16.93 -15.93 11.49
N ASP A 204 -18.22 -15.70 11.56
CA ASP A 204 -18.92 -15.13 12.73
C ASP A 204 -19.62 -16.24 13.54
N ALA A 205 -18.84 -17.12 14.12
CA ALA A 205 -19.38 -18.35 14.75
C ALA A 205 -20.22 -18.16 16.01
N ALA A 206 -20.30 -16.97 16.63
CA ALA A 206 -20.96 -16.89 17.94
C ALA A 206 -21.74 -15.62 18.32
N GLY A 207 -21.67 -14.51 17.62
CA GLY A 207 -22.22 -13.29 18.25
C GLY A 207 -22.98 -12.26 17.40
N THR A 208 -22.74 -12.18 16.11
CA THR A 208 -23.29 -11.09 15.27
C THR A 208 -24.37 -11.53 14.28
N ARG A 209 -24.82 -12.78 14.32
CA ARG A 209 -25.94 -13.27 13.51
C ARG A 209 -27.19 -12.38 13.59
N TRP A 210 -27.35 -11.64 14.67
CA TRP A 210 -28.57 -10.87 14.93
C TRP A 210 -28.59 -9.50 14.23
N LEU A 211 -27.51 -8.74 14.25
CA LEU A 211 -27.50 -7.37 13.72
C LEU A 211 -27.46 -7.29 12.18
N HIS A 212 -26.67 -8.14 11.52
CA HIS A 212 -26.65 -8.19 10.06
C HIS A 212 -27.85 -8.89 9.45
N SER A 213 -28.46 -9.87 10.16
CA SER A 213 -29.61 -10.61 9.65
C SER A 213 -30.88 -9.76 9.56
N VAL A 214 -31.06 -8.78 10.43
CA VAL A 214 -32.27 -7.91 10.44
C VAL A 214 -32.24 -6.91 9.30
N ALA A 215 -31.09 -6.25 9.05
CA ALA A 215 -30.95 -5.28 7.95
C ALA A 215 -30.93 -5.93 6.56
N GLN A 216 -30.28 -7.11 6.42
CA GLN A 216 -30.19 -7.81 5.13
C GLN A 216 -31.38 -8.71 4.80
N ARG A 217 -32.05 -9.32 5.78
CA ARG A 217 -33.25 -10.15 5.52
C ARG A 217 -34.40 -9.37 4.92
N GLY A 218 -34.60 -8.11 5.32
CA GLY A 218 -35.62 -7.25 4.71
C GLY A 218 -35.37 -6.97 3.24
N THR A 219 -34.12 -6.71 2.86
CA THR A 219 -33.78 -6.38 1.46
C THR A 219 -33.45 -7.59 0.58
N SER A 220 -32.88 -8.67 1.14
CA SER A 220 -32.49 -9.88 0.40
C SER A 220 -33.68 -10.78 0.06
N LEU A 221 -34.65 -10.95 0.99
CA LEU A 221 -35.90 -11.68 0.71
C LEU A 221 -36.73 -11.01 -0.37
N LEU A 222 -36.88 -9.69 -0.32
CA LEU A 222 -37.53 -8.91 -1.37
C LEU A 222 -36.78 -9.00 -2.72
N LYS A 223 -35.44 -8.96 -2.70
CA LYS A 223 -34.60 -9.12 -3.90
C LYS A 223 -34.65 -10.54 -4.47
N SER A 224 -34.71 -11.59 -3.63
CA SER A 224 -34.76 -12.99 -4.09
C SER A 224 -36.15 -13.36 -4.66
N VAL A 225 -37.21 -12.87 -4.05
CA VAL A 225 -38.59 -13.04 -4.55
C VAL A 225 -38.77 -12.27 -5.86
N ALA A 226 -38.29 -11.02 -5.94
CA ALA A 226 -38.34 -10.23 -7.17
C ALA A 226 -37.48 -10.85 -8.32
N ARG A 227 -36.37 -11.52 -8.00
CA ARG A 227 -35.56 -12.25 -9.00
C ARG A 227 -36.23 -13.47 -9.56
N ARG A 228 -37.15 -14.12 -8.83
CA ARG A 228 -37.88 -15.32 -9.29
C ARG A 228 -39.15 -14.98 -10.05
N ILE A 229 -39.79 -13.84 -9.77
CA ILE A 229 -41.14 -13.53 -10.26
C ILE A 229 -41.14 -12.52 -11.41
N ILE A 230 -40.12 -11.66 -11.56
CA ILE A 230 -40.12 -10.54 -12.54
C ILE A 230 -39.09 -10.78 -13.64
N PRO A 231 -39.46 -10.73 -14.93
CA PRO A 231 -38.54 -10.80 -16.06
C PRO A 231 -37.50 -9.64 -16.08
N PRO A 232 -36.33 -9.79 -16.76
CA PRO A 232 -35.23 -8.82 -16.71
C PRO A 232 -35.56 -7.38 -17.12
N GLY A 233 -36.46 -7.19 -18.08
CA GLY A 233 -36.83 -5.87 -18.63
C GLY A 233 -37.53 -4.92 -17.64
N PRO A 234 -38.58 -5.34 -16.90
CA PRO A 234 -39.25 -4.51 -15.90
C PRO A 234 -38.42 -4.25 -14.62
N ARG A 235 -37.41 -5.06 -14.36
CA ARG A 235 -36.55 -4.91 -13.15
C ARG A 235 -35.79 -3.59 -13.10
N ALA A 236 -35.38 -3.06 -14.26
CA ALA A 236 -34.67 -1.78 -14.33
C ALA A 236 -35.60 -0.60 -13.94
N LYS A 237 -36.88 -0.67 -14.32
CA LYS A 237 -37.90 0.35 -13.96
C LYS A 237 -38.31 0.27 -12.48
N LEU A 238 -38.42 -0.95 -11.92
CA LEU A 238 -38.72 -1.13 -10.50
C LEU A 238 -37.56 -0.72 -9.56
N ARG A 239 -36.30 -0.85 -10.00
CA ARG A 239 -35.16 -0.35 -9.22
C ARG A 239 -35.20 1.18 -9.04
N GLY A 240 -35.70 1.93 -10.01
CA GLY A 240 -35.89 3.38 -9.89
C GLY A 240 -37.06 3.79 -8.99
N LEU A 241 -38.03 2.88 -8.76
CA LEU A 241 -39.20 3.14 -7.94
C LEU A 241 -39.04 2.79 -6.45
N VAL A 242 -38.07 1.93 -6.11
CA VAL A 242 -37.88 1.42 -4.74
C VAL A 242 -36.86 2.22 -3.92
N SER A 243 -36.10 3.10 -4.56
CA SER A 243 -35.21 4.02 -3.85
C SER A 243 -35.43 5.42 -4.43
N PRO A 244 -36.15 6.31 -3.75
CA PRO A 244 -36.18 7.70 -4.15
C PRO A 244 -34.75 8.23 -4.24
N PRO A 245 -34.45 9.15 -5.17
CA PRO A 245 -33.13 9.78 -5.19
C PRO A 245 -32.88 10.38 -3.81
N LEU A 246 -31.83 9.92 -3.14
CA LEU A 246 -31.42 10.49 -1.84
C LEU A 246 -31.18 11.99 -2.06
N THR A 247 -31.83 12.82 -1.26
CA THR A 247 -31.49 14.24 -1.26
C THR A 247 -30.03 14.40 -0.85
N LEU A 248 -29.42 15.52 -1.21
CA LEU A 248 -28.03 15.81 -0.85
C LEU A 248 -27.83 15.72 0.67
N GLU A 249 -28.77 16.26 1.45
CA GLU A 249 -28.71 16.20 2.92
C GLU A 249 -28.76 14.76 3.43
N ALA A 250 -29.65 13.94 2.87
CA ALA A 250 -29.76 12.53 3.23
C ALA A 250 -28.48 11.75 2.87
N ARG A 251 -27.85 12.06 1.74
CA ARG A 251 -26.55 11.46 1.36
C ARG A 251 -25.47 11.85 2.34
N ILE A 252 -25.33 13.13 2.67
CA ILE A 252 -24.33 13.63 3.62
C ILE A 252 -24.54 12.98 4.98
N ALA A 253 -25.78 12.95 5.50
CA ALA A 253 -26.08 12.31 6.78
C ALA A 253 -25.72 10.82 6.80
N TYR A 254 -26.02 10.10 5.73
CA TYR A 254 -25.64 8.69 5.57
C TYR A 254 -24.11 8.50 5.59
N LEU A 255 -23.37 9.28 4.82
CA LEU A 255 -21.91 9.21 4.77
C LEU A 255 -21.27 9.55 6.11
N GLN A 256 -21.80 10.56 6.83
CA GLN A 256 -21.36 10.91 8.19
C GLN A 256 -21.58 9.75 9.18
N HIS A 257 -22.75 9.11 9.09
CA HIS A 257 -23.06 7.95 9.91
C HIS A 257 -22.12 6.78 9.61
N LEU A 258 -21.94 6.45 8.32
CA LEU A 258 -21.05 5.36 7.87
C LEU A 258 -19.59 5.64 8.28
N ARG A 259 -19.15 6.90 8.19
CA ARG A 259 -17.83 7.32 8.64
C ARG A 259 -17.65 7.09 10.15
N ALA A 260 -18.62 7.52 10.95
CA ALA A 260 -18.59 7.33 12.40
C ALA A 260 -18.59 5.83 12.76
N GLN A 261 -19.41 5.01 12.10
CA GLN A 261 -19.40 3.55 12.29
C GLN A 261 -18.03 2.95 11.94
N THR A 262 -17.43 3.35 10.83
CA THR A 262 -16.10 2.87 10.38
C THR A 262 -15.01 3.27 11.38
N ASP A 263 -15.07 4.49 11.91
CA ASP A 263 -14.11 4.99 12.90
C ASP A 263 -14.21 4.25 14.25
N HIS A 264 -15.39 3.76 14.60
CA HIS A 264 -15.62 2.96 15.81
C HIS A 264 -15.14 1.50 15.71
N ILE A 265 -14.81 0.99 14.51
CA ILE A 265 -14.27 -0.36 14.37
C ILE A 265 -12.89 -0.41 15.03
N ARG A 266 -12.74 -1.25 16.06
CA ARG A 266 -11.47 -1.45 16.77
C ARG A 266 -10.68 -2.56 16.10
N VAL A 267 -9.66 -2.20 15.34
CA VAL A 267 -8.75 -3.17 14.74
C VAL A 267 -7.61 -3.52 15.71
N PRO A 268 -7.06 -4.75 15.66
CA PRO A 268 -5.94 -5.14 16.51
C PRO A 268 -4.75 -4.18 16.34
N PHE A 269 -4.03 -3.95 17.42
CA PHE A 269 -2.80 -3.15 17.46
C PHE A 269 -2.95 -1.67 17.06
N GLU A 270 -4.16 -1.16 16.86
CA GLU A 270 -4.41 0.26 16.47
C GLU A 270 -3.87 1.25 17.50
N HIS A 271 -3.90 0.87 18.78
CA HIS A 271 -3.45 1.68 19.91
C HIS A 271 -2.30 1.02 20.69
N SER A 272 -1.59 0.08 20.04
CA SER A 272 -0.45 -0.56 20.69
C SER A 272 0.57 0.50 21.08
N VAL A 273 0.93 0.51 22.35
CA VAL A 273 2.03 1.34 22.84
C VAL A 273 3.34 0.75 22.29
N VAL A 274 4.13 1.58 21.63
CA VAL A 274 5.49 1.19 21.24
C VAL A 274 6.22 0.71 22.50
N PRO A 275 6.87 -0.46 22.52
CA PRO A 275 7.64 -0.91 23.67
C PRO A 275 8.60 0.20 24.14
N SER A 276 8.69 0.41 25.45
CA SER A 276 9.44 1.53 26.05
C SER A 276 10.90 1.62 25.61
N ASP A 277 11.50 0.50 25.22
CA ASP A 277 12.88 0.46 24.72
C ASP A 277 13.01 1.05 23.30
N THR A 278 11.94 1.00 22.50
CA THR A 278 11.88 1.65 21.17
C THR A 278 11.60 3.15 21.30
N GLU A 279 10.82 3.58 22.31
CA GLU A 279 10.54 5.00 22.55
C GLU A 279 11.74 5.78 23.07
N ARG A 280 12.61 5.14 23.88
CA ARG A 280 13.81 5.78 24.42
C ARG A 280 14.89 6.11 23.38
N SER A 281 14.77 5.57 22.16
CA SER A 281 15.82 5.69 21.13
C SER A 281 15.38 6.37 19.84
N LEU A 282 14.33 7.21 19.87
CA LEU A 282 13.90 7.96 18.67
C LEU A 282 14.81 9.14 18.32
N ASP A 283 15.83 9.41 19.15
CA ASP A 283 16.91 10.33 18.81
C ASP A 283 17.97 9.60 17.97
N VAL A 284 17.58 9.31 16.70
CA VAL A 284 18.34 8.47 15.76
C VAL A 284 19.13 9.28 14.73
N VAL A 285 19.14 10.62 14.86
CA VAL A 285 19.80 11.50 13.89
C VAL A 285 21.26 11.74 14.25
N GLU A 286 21.54 11.88 15.54
CA GLU A 286 22.91 12.07 16.04
C GLU A 286 23.32 10.91 16.95
N PRO A 287 24.54 10.37 16.77
CA PRO A 287 25.05 9.29 17.61
C PRO A 287 25.12 9.72 19.08
N THR A 288 24.61 8.87 19.96
CA THR A 288 24.67 9.05 21.42
C THR A 288 25.50 7.95 22.06
N ALA A 289 25.95 8.15 23.30
CA ALA A 289 26.70 7.16 24.04
C ALA A 289 25.91 5.86 24.35
N SER A 290 24.60 5.88 24.16
CA SER A 290 23.73 4.71 24.35
C SER A 290 23.64 3.81 23.10
N TRP A 291 24.19 4.25 21.96
CA TRP A 291 24.14 3.44 20.73
C TRP A 291 25.17 2.32 20.77
N ASN A 292 24.73 1.14 20.36
CA ASN A 292 25.63 0.02 20.18
C ASN A 292 26.41 0.11 18.85
N GLN A 293 27.41 -0.75 18.68
CA GLN A 293 28.29 -0.72 17.51
C GLN A 293 27.54 -0.94 16.19
N ARG A 294 26.50 -1.77 16.18
CA ARG A 294 25.64 -2.01 15.01
C ARG A 294 24.90 -0.73 14.61
N GLN A 295 24.30 -0.02 15.57
CA GLN A 295 23.60 1.24 15.32
C GLN A 295 24.55 2.30 14.72
N LEU A 296 25.77 2.41 15.28
CA LEU A 296 26.80 3.31 14.76
C LEU A 296 27.20 2.96 13.32
N SER A 297 27.43 1.68 13.03
CA SER A 297 27.82 1.23 11.69
C SER A 297 26.69 1.46 10.65
N VAL A 298 25.44 1.12 10.99
CA VAL A 298 24.30 1.35 10.09
C VAL A 298 24.06 2.83 9.85
N HIS A 299 24.10 3.66 10.89
CA HIS A 299 23.96 5.10 10.79
C HIS A 299 25.05 5.71 9.90
N ARG A 300 26.32 5.31 10.10
CA ARG A 300 27.44 5.73 9.24
C ARG A 300 27.17 5.42 7.78
N VAL A 301 26.77 4.19 7.45
CA VAL A 301 26.45 3.76 6.08
C VAL A 301 25.33 4.61 5.49
N LEU A 302 24.24 4.82 6.22
CA LEU A 302 23.10 5.64 5.75
C LEU A 302 23.51 7.09 5.51
N THR A 303 24.33 7.66 6.38
CA THR A 303 24.82 9.04 6.29
C THR A 303 25.81 9.25 5.13
N GLU A 304 26.72 8.29 4.90
CA GLU A 304 27.72 8.33 3.83
C GLU A 304 27.10 8.07 2.45
N LYS A 305 26.27 7.01 2.32
CA LYS A 305 25.70 6.59 1.04
C LYS A 305 24.47 7.40 0.63
N ARG A 306 23.75 8.00 1.59
CA ARG A 306 22.54 8.83 1.39
C ARG A 306 21.54 8.21 0.40
N PRO A 307 21.07 6.98 0.62
CA PRO A 307 20.15 6.33 -0.30
C PRO A 307 18.82 7.13 -0.37
N GLY A 308 18.34 7.42 -1.58
CA GLY A 308 17.04 8.07 -1.75
C GLY A 308 15.86 7.17 -1.38
N THR A 309 16.05 5.85 -1.49
CA THR A 309 15.04 4.82 -1.13
C THR A 309 15.68 3.67 -0.36
N VAL A 310 15.01 3.24 0.71
CA VAL A 310 15.46 2.12 1.56
C VAL A 310 14.34 1.11 1.72
N LEU A 311 14.67 -0.18 1.56
CA LEU A 311 13.81 -1.29 1.97
C LEU A 311 14.41 -1.92 3.23
N SER A 312 13.62 -2.01 4.30
CA SER A 312 13.93 -2.84 5.46
C SER A 312 13.22 -4.19 5.30
N ALA A 313 14.00 -5.24 5.07
CA ALA A 313 13.48 -6.58 4.75
C ALA A 313 12.86 -7.29 5.97
N ARG A 314 13.19 -6.85 7.18
CA ARG A 314 12.59 -7.20 8.45
C ARG A 314 12.62 -5.97 9.36
N SER A 315 11.53 -5.65 10.00
CA SER A 315 11.37 -4.38 10.71
C SER A 315 11.02 -4.57 12.19
N GLU A 316 11.32 -5.73 12.76
CA GLU A 316 11.11 -6.04 14.17
C GLU A 316 11.71 -4.98 15.09
N ARG A 317 12.89 -4.49 14.74
CA ARG A 317 13.52 -3.34 15.39
C ARG A 317 13.24 -2.09 14.55
N ALA A 318 12.23 -1.34 14.91
CA ALA A 318 11.81 -0.12 14.22
C ALA A 318 12.95 0.88 14.00
N TRP A 319 13.98 0.85 14.87
CA TRP A 319 15.08 1.81 14.92
C TRP A 319 15.74 2.07 13.55
N PHE A 320 16.10 1.01 12.82
CA PHE A 320 16.83 1.16 11.56
C PHE A 320 15.98 1.78 10.45
N SER A 321 14.69 1.42 10.38
CA SER A 321 13.74 2.01 9.45
C SER A 321 13.47 3.48 9.76
N VAL A 322 13.34 3.83 11.04
CA VAL A 322 13.14 5.20 11.52
C VAL A 322 14.40 6.03 11.27
N CYS A 323 15.58 5.49 11.54
CA CYS A 323 16.87 6.15 11.28
C CYS A 323 16.98 6.51 9.78
N ALA A 324 16.75 5.56 8.88
CA ALA A 324 16.79 5.82 7.45
C ALA A 324 15.78 6.91 7.03
N ALA A 325 14.55 6.89 7.57
CA ALA A 325 13.53 7.89 7.26
C ALA A 325 13.89 9.28 7.80
N LYS A 326 14.40 9.38 9.02
CA LYS A 326 14.84 10.65 9.61
C LYS A 326 16.07 11.24 8.91
N LEU A 327 16.92 10.40 8.30
CA LEU A 327 18.03 10.82 7.44
C LEU A 327 17.57 11.19 6.01
N GLY A 328 16.27 11.23 5.74
CA GLY A 328 15.68 11.72 4.50
C GLY A 328 15.41 10.67 3.42
N ALA A 329 15.60 9.39 3.70
CA ALA A 329 15.23 8.34 2.77
C ALA A 329 13.71 8.12 2.76
N LYS A 330 13.16 7.74 1.59
CA LYS A 330 11.83 7.14 1.50
C LYS A 330 11.96 5.66 1.84
N VAL A 331 11.29 5.23 2.91
CA VAL A 331 11.44 3.87 3.45
C VAL A 331 10.21 3.02 3.16
N VAL A 332 10.42 1.77 2.74
CA VAL A 332 9.43 0.71 2.82
C VAL A 332 9.93 -0.35 3.80
N ALA A 333 9.13 -0.63 4.81
CA ALA A 333 9.44 -1.54 5.90
C ALA A 333 8.52 -2.76 5.83
N LEU A 334 9.09 -3.94 5.64
CA LEU A 334 8.37 -5.21 5.57
C LEU A 334 8.49 -5.98 6.88
N ASP A 335 7.38 -6.54 7.34
CA ASP A 335 7.37 -7.50 8.44
C ASP A 335 6.16 -8.43 8.28
N PRO A 336 6.29 -9.75 8.49
CA PRO A 336 5.14 -10.67 8.42
C PRO A 336 4.16 -10.50 9.58
N ARG A 337 4.57 -9.88 10.69
CA ARG A 337 3.74 -9.65 11.88
C ARG A 337 2.99 -8.33 11.76
N GLU A 338 1.68 -8.43 11.79
CA GLU A 338 0.79 -7.27 11.71
C GLU A 338 1.01 -6.28 12.85
N GLU A 339 1.33 -6.76 14.05
CA GLU A 339 1.65 -5.94 15.22
C GLU A 339 2.81 -4.97 14.95
N THR A 340 3.93 -5.50 14.43
CA THR A 340 5.10 -4.68 14.06
C THR A 340 4.73 -3.61 13.03
N VAL A 341 3.95 -4.00 12.02
CA VAL A 341 3.53 -3.08 10.94
C VAL A 341 2.58 -2.01 11.47
N ALA A 342 1.63 -2.36 12.33
CA ALA A 342 0.71 -1.40 12.94
C ALA A 342 1.46 -0.40 13.83
N HIS A 343 2.43 -0.87 14.61
CA HIS A 343 3.34 -0.03 15.41
C HIS A 343 4.12 0.96 14.56
N LEU A 344 4.79 0.47 13.50
CA LEU A 344 5.55 1.33 12.59
C LEU A 344 4.66 2.33 11.89
N HIS A 345 3.45 1.94 11.50
CA HIS A 345 2.50 2.85 10.88
C HIS A 345 2.07 3.96 11.84
N ALA A 346 1.71 3.61 13.08
CA ALA A 346 1.34 4.58 14.13
C ALA A 346 2.51 5.53 14.46
N LEU A 347 3.72 5.01 14.60
CA LEU A 347 4.94 5.77 14.81
C LEU A 347 5.21 6.73 13.64
N SER A 348 5.09 6.24 12.41
CA SER A 348 5.32 7.05 11.21
C SER A 348 4.31 8.21 11.09
N LYS A 349 3.05 7.98 11.49
CA LYS A 349 2.03 9.05 11.55
C LYS A 349 2.37 10.09 12.60
N ARG A 350 2.76 9.67 13.81
CA ARG A 350 3.11 10.55 14.93
C ARG A 350 4.33 11.42 14.61
N GLU A 351 5.37 10.83 14.04
CA GLU A 351 6.65 11.48 13.73
C GLU A 351 6.70 12.08 12.31
N HIS A 352 5.62 11.98 11.55
CA HIS A 352 5.51 12.47 10.16
C HIS A 352 6.58 11.91 9.21
N LEU A 353 6.96 10.64 9.36
CA LEU A 353 8.01 9.99 8.58
C LEU A 353 7.54 9.60 7.17
N ASP A 354 8.44 9.68 6.19
CA ASP A 354 8.23 9.10 4.85
C ASP A 354 8.54 7.58 4.88
N LEU A 355 7.76 6.86 5.69
CA LEU A 355 7.91 5.44 5.94
C LEU A 355 6.59 4.71 5.71
N LEU A 356 6.61 3.73 4.81
CA LEU A 356 5.50 2.84 4.47
C LEU A 356 5.76 1.47 5.11
N ALA A 357 5.00 1.10 6.13
CA ALA A 357 5.07 -0.22 6.76
C ALA A 357 4.06 -1.18 6.13
N LEU A 358 4.47 -2.42 5.79
CA LEU A 358 3.61 -3.38 5.09
C LEU A 358 3.70 -4.78 5.72
N VAL A 359 2.56 -5.44 5.84
CA VAL A 359 2.47 -6.85 6.22
C VAL A 359 2.89 -7.71 5.02
N MET A 360 4.15 -8.09 5.00
CA MET A 360 4.73 -8.91 3.93
C MET A 360 5.93 -9.68 4.43
N ASP A 361 6.00 -10.94 4.04
CA ASP A 361 7.16 -11.79 4.26
C ASP A 361 8.09 -11.69 3.05
N ILE A 362 9.38 -11.46 3.30
CA ILE A 362 10.39 -11.39 2.23
C ILE A 362 10.56 -12.74 1.49
N ARG A 363 10.16 -13.85 2.12
CA ARG A 363 10.19 -15.20 1.52
C ARG A 363 9.04 -15.44 0.52
N ASP A 364 7.91 -14.77 0.74
CA ASP A 364 6.72 -14.87 -0.11
C ASP A 364 6.26 -13.46 -0.52
N PRO A 365 7.09 -12.75 -1.30
CA PRO A 365 6.73 -11.43 -1.78
C PRO A 365 5.58 -11.56 -2.78
N SER A 366 4.60 -10.63 -2.68
CA SER A 366 3.44 -10.69 -3.58
C SER A 366 3.87 -10.73 -5.06
N PRO A 367 3.39 -11.73 -5.82
CA PRO A 367 3.71 -11.89 -7.24
C PRO A 367 3.00 -10.82 -8.09
N GLY A 368 3.27 -10.81 -9.39
CA GLY A 368 2.41 -10.16 -10.37
C GLY A 368 1.05 -10.86 -10.40
N MET A 369 -0.04 -10.10 -10.57
CA MET A 369 -1.42 -10.64 -10.55
C MET A 369 -2.24 -10.12 -11.73
N GLY A 370 -3.39 -10.79 -11.98
CA GLY A 370 -4.30 -10.48 -13.06
C GLY A 370 -3.86 -11.11 -14.39
N LEU A 371 -4.49 -10.71 -15.50
CA LEU A 371 -4.23 -11.28 -16.81
C LEU A 371 -2.75 -11.14 -17.17
N CYS A 372 -2.09 -12.24 -17.49
CA CYS A 372 -0.65 -12.34 -17.77
C CYS A 372 0.23 -11.76 -16.64
N ASN A 373 -0.24 -11.73 -15.39
CA ASN A 373 0.45 -11.13 -14.24
C ASN A 373 0.80 -9.63 -14.39
N GLN A 374 0.03 -8.89 -15.19
CA GLN A 374 0.34 -7.50 -15.56
C GLN A 374 -0.56 -6.45 -14.89
N ALA A 375 -1.72 -6.86 -14.32
CA ALA A 375 -2.64 -5.90 -13.69
C ALA A 375 -2.08 -5.33 -12.39
N LEU A 376 -1.45 -6.16 -11.57
CA LEU A 376 -0.73 -5.77 -10.35
C LEU A 376 0.73 -6.16 -10.47
N ALA A 377 1.63 -5.21 -10.25
CA ALA A 377 3.07 -5.46 -10.36
C ALA A 377 3.61 -6.27 -9.16
N PRO A 378 4.61 -7.15 -9.34
CA PRO A 378 5.22 -7.90 -8.25
C PRO A 378 5.93 -6.99 -7.24
N ALA A 379 6.07 -7.45 -6.00
CA ALA A 379 6.74 -6.72 -4.91
C ALA A 379 8.20 -6.38 -5.28
N THR A 380 8.91 -7.26 -5.93
CA THR A 380 10.31 -7.07 -6.39
C THR A 380 10.46 -5.88 -7.33
N ARG A 381 9.44 -5.54 -8.12
CA ARG A 381 9.41 -4.34 -8.98
C ARG A 381 8.99 -3.09 -8.19
N ARG A 382 7.95 -3.21 -7.33
CA ARG A 382 7.35 -2.07 -6.60
C ARG A 382 8.27 -1.53 -5.51
N PHE A 383 9.00 -2.41 -4.83
CA PHE A 383 9.82 -2.10 -3.65
C PHE A 383 11.32 -2.20 -3.92
N ARG A 384 11.73 -2.21 -5.17
CA ARG A 384 13.15 -2.14 -5.53
C ARG A 384 13.72 -0.78 -5.12
N CYS A 385 14.68 -0.80 -4.16
CA CYS A 385 15.24 0.36 -3.50
C CYS A 385 16.73 0.54 -3.80
N ASP A 386 17.21 1.76 -3.55
CA ASP A 386 18.64 2.07 -3.70
C ASP A 386 19.45 1.27 -2.70
N MET A 387 18.92 1.11 -1.47
CA MET A 387 19.52 0.28 -0.42
C MET A 387 18.50 -0.70 0.17
N VAL A 388 18.96 -1.92 0.47
CA VAL A 388 18.22 -2.94 1.22
C VAL A 388 18.93 -3.18 2.56
N LEU A 389 18.20 -3.12 3.66
CA LEU A 389 18.65 -3.50 4.99
C LEU A 389 18.12 -4.90 5.33
N ALA A 390 19.00 -5.88 5.45
CA ALA A 390 18.70 -7.26 5.80
C ALA A 390 19.34 -7.61 7.14
N LEU A 391 18.85 -6.96 8.21
CA LEU A 391 19.33 -7.09 9.57
C LEU A 391 18.43 -8.04 10.36
N ASP A 392 19.00 -8.80 11.29
CA ASP A 392 18.29 -9.83 12.11
C ASP A 392 17.52 -10.88 11.28
N LEU A 393 17.89 -11.12 10.02
CA LEU A 393 17.09 -11.90 9.06
C LEU A 393 17.68 -13.28 8.75
N ILE A 394 19.01 -13.36 8.62
CA ILE A 394 19.71 -14.54 8.07
C ILE A 394 19.47 -15.82 8.89
N PRO A 395 19.55 -15.82 10.24
CA PRO A 395 19.32 -17.03 11.01
C PRO A 395 17.94 -17.63 10.81
N GLU A 396 16.90 -16.79 10.74
CA GLU A 396 15.54 -17.26 10.51
C GLU A 396 15.37 -17.85 9.11
N LEU A 397 15.89 -17.19 8.08
CA LEU A 397 15.77 -17.66 6.70
C LEU A 397 16.46 -19.01 6.49
N ILE A 398 17.64 -19.19 7.07
CA ILE A 398 18.45 -20.40 6.87
C ILE A 398 17.99 -21.52 7.79
N PHE A 399 17.95 -21.29 9.11
CA PHE A 399 17.79 -22.39 10.08
C PHE A 399 16.35 -22.70 10.45
N LYS A 400 15.41 -21.77 10.24
CA LYS A 400 13.98 -22.01 10.46
C LYS A 400 13.24 -22.36 9.18
N HIS A 401 13.73 -21.86 8.04
CA HIS A 401 13.04 -21.97 6.76
C HIS A 401 13.85 -22.70 5.68
N ASP A 402 14.98 -23.30 6.06
CA ASP A 402 15.83 -24.22 5.27
C ASP A 402 16.27 -23.63 3.93
N LEU A 403 16.45 -22.29 3.85
CA LEU A 403 16.97 -21.64 2.67
C LEU A 403 18.51 -21.67 2.69
N ASN A 404 19.12 -21.86 1.51
CA ASN A 404 20.56 -21.72 1.39
C ASN A 404 20.99 -20.28 1.08
N SER A 405 22.29 -20.00 1.13
CA SER A 405 22.85 -18.67 0.87
C SER A 405 22.52 -18.14 -0.52
N ASP A 406 22.51 -18.98 -1.55
CA ASP A 406 22.20 -18.58 -2.92
C ASP A 406 20.76 -18.05 -3.02
N GLN A 407 19.79 -18.78 -2.48
CA GLN A 407 18.38 -18.38 -2.47
C GLN A 407 18.16 -17.07 -1.69
N VAL A 408 18.80 -16.92 -0.54
CA VAL A 408 18.69 -15.72 0.29
C VAL A 408 19.27 -14.50 -0.43
N VAL A 409 20.48 -14.63 -0.97
CA VAL A 409 21.18 -13.53 -1.65
C VAL A 409 20.45 -13.15 -2.94
N GLU A 410 20.01 -14.13 -3.75
CA GLU A 410 19.25 -13.88 -4.96
C GLU A 410 17.94 -13.13 -4.67
N ALA A 411 17.18 -13.57 -3.63
CA ALA A 411 15.94 -12.89 -3.23
C ALA A 411 16.19 -11.43 -2.84
N LEU A 412 17.20 -11.16 -1.99
CA LEU A 412 17.54 -9.79 -1.58
C LEU A 412 18.08 -8.95 -2.73
N ALA A 413 18.84 -9.54 -3.64
CA ALA A 413 19.39 -8.87 -4.81
C ALA A 413 18.29 -8.37 -5.78
N GLN A 414 17.15 -9.07 -5.88
CA GLN A 414 16.01 -8.61 -6.70
C GLN A 414 15.44 -7.26 -6.23
N PHE A 415 15.46 -7.00 -4.93
CA PHE A 415 15.00 -5.73 -4.35
C PHE A 415 16.08 -4.64 -4.36
N THR A 416 17.35 -5.00 -4.55
CA THR A 416 18.49 -4.09 -4.45
C THR A 416 18.79 -3.44 -5.80
N LYS A 417 18.89 -2.11 -5.83
CA LYS A 417 19.41 -1.38 -6.99
C LYS A 417 20.92 -1.19 -6.90
N ARG A 418 21.41 -0.76 -5.72
CA ARG A 418 22.81 -0.37 -5.55
C ARG A 418 23.46 -1.00 -4.33
N TRP A 419 22.87 -0.85 -3.15
CA TRP A 419 23.48 -1.31 -1.91
C TRP A 419 22.63 -2.35 -1.18
N LEU A 420 23.28 -3.38 -0.66
CA LEU A 420 22.72 -4.31 0.30
C LEU A 420 23.55 -4.25 1.58
N LEU A 421 22.91 -3.94 2.70
CA LEU A 421 23.52 -4.06 4.04
C LEU A 421 22.92 -5.28 4.72
N LEU A 422 23.70 -6.35 4.83
CA LEU A 422 23.30 -7.64 5.38
C LEU A 422 24.08 -7.91 6.66
N GLU A 423 23.43 -8.48 7.68
CA GLU A 423 24.07 -8.93 8.91
C GLU A 423 24.28 -10.44 8.87
N PHE A 424 25.56 -10.86 8.96
CA PHE A 424 25.96 -12.26 9.11
C PHE A 424 26.10 -12.61 10.59
N PHE A 425 25.62 -13.78 10.99
CA PHE A 425 25.68 -14.34 12.33
C PHE A 425 26.61 -15.55 12.33
N PRO A 426 27.61 -15.64 13.22
CA PRO A 426 28.44 -16.83 13.29
C PRO A 426 27.65 -18.03 13.84
N TRP A 427 28.16 -19.22 13.61
CA TRP A 427 27.51 -20.48 14.03
C TRP A 427 27.21 -20.53 15.54
N GLU A 428 28.10 -19.99 16.36
CA GLU A 428 27.99 -19.97 17.81
C GLU A 428 26.99 -18.93 18.34
N ASP A 429 26.42 -18.11 17.48
CA ASP A 429 25.53 -17.04 17.90
C ASP A 429 24.25 -17.61 18.53
N PRO A 430 23.76 -17.03 19.64
CA PRO A 430 22.53 -17.47 20.29
C PRO A 430 21.28 -17.44 19.35
N GLU A 431 21.20 -16.52 18.42
CA GLU A 431 20.08 -16.47 17.47
C GLU A 431 20.14 -17.62 16.46
N VAL A 432 21.34 -18.04 16.03
CA VAL A 432 21.51 -19.24 15.20
C VAL A 432 21.07 -20.46 15.98
N ARG A 433 21.54 -20.62 17.20
CA ARG A 433 21.19 -21.76 18.09
C ARG A 433 19.70 -21.80 18.42
N ARG A 434 19.05 -20.67 18.53
CA ARG A 434 17.60 -20.57 18.77
C ARG A 434 16.79 -21.25 17.66
N PHE A 435 17.22 -21.14 16.41
CA PHE A 435 16.54 -21.74 15.26
C PHE A 435 17.08 -23.10 14.87
N HIS A 436 18.33 -23.40 15.24
CA HIS A 436 18.98 -24.68 15.01
C HIS A 436 19.39 -25.33 16.36
N PRO A 437 18.48 -26.08 16.99
CA PRO A 437 18.84 -26.89 18.15
C PRO A 437 19.89 -27.94 17.74
N GLU A 438 20.91 -28.14 18.58
CA GLU A 438 22.07 -29.04 18.33
C GLU A 438 21.68 -30.48 17.99
N GLU A 439 20.47 -30.89 18.30
CA GLU A 439 19.91 -32.21 18.04
C GLU A 439 18.67 -32.14 17.08
N ASN A 440 18.85 -31.62 15.86
CA ASN A 440 17.78 -31.76 14.90
C ASN A 440 17.90 -33.08 14.12
N PRO A 441 17.08 -34.10 14.41
CA PRO A 441 17.21 -35.42 13.81
C PRO A 441 16.89 -35.46 12.32
N PHE A 442 16.34 -34.36 11.77
CA PHE A 442 15.95 -34.28 10.35
C PHE A 442 17.11 -33.88 9.44
N PHE A 443 18.22 -33.36 9.98
CA PHE A 443 19.38 -32.97 9.18
C PHE A 443 20.59 -33.85 9.47
N PRO A 444 21.24 -34.39 8.44
CA PRO A 444 22.46 -35.16 8.63
C PRO A 444 23.60 -34.29 9.16
N SER A 445 24.53 -34.88 9.87
CA SER A 445 25.76 -34.21 10.30
C SER A 445 26.45 -33.57 9.09
N GLY A 446 26.87 -32.31 9.22
CA GLY A 446 27.53 -31.56 8.14
C GLY A 446 26.56 -30.90 7.14
N PHE A 447 25.25 -30.99 7.32
CA PHE A 447 24.28 -30.36 6.40
C PHE A 447 24.51 -28.85 6.22
N TYR A 448 24.96 -28.16 7.28
CA TYR A 448 25.23 -26.72 7.27
C TYR A 448 26.73 -26.36 7.18
N ASP A 449 27.60 -27.27 6.78
CA ASP A 449 29.07 -27.01 6.65
C ASP A 449 29.39 -25.88 5.66
N TRP A 450 28.48 -25.60 4.75
CA TRP A 450 28.56 -24.47 3.84
C TRP A 450 28.33 -23.11 4.51
N TYR A 451 27.69 -23.09 5.71
CA TYR A 451 27.36 -21.86 6.41
C TYR A 451 28.60 -21.26 7.07
N SER A 452 29.21 -20.35 6.40
CA SER A 452 30.38 -19.61 6.86
C SER A 452 30.40 -18.21 6.26
N LEU A 453 31.12 -17.29 6.91
CA LEU A 453 31.29 -15.93 6.40
C LEU A 453 31.90 -15.93 4.97
N ASP A 454 32.92 -16.76 4.75
CA ASP A 454 33.56 -16.91 3.45
C ASP A 454 32.63 -17.52 2.41
N GLY A 455 31.79 -18.48 2.81
CA GLY A 455 30.74 -19.05 1.96
C GLY A 455 29.75 -17.99 1.51
N PHE A 456 29.22 -17.20 2.44
CA PHE A 456 28.32 -16.08 2.16
C PHE A 456 28.95 -15.02 1.27
N THR A 457 30.18 -14.61 1.57
CA THR A 457 30.91 -13.60 0.79
C THR A 457 31.12 -14.06 -0.65
N ARG A 458 31.42 -15.34 -0.89
CA ARG A 458 31.53 -15.91 -2.25
C ARG A 458 30.21 -15.84 -3.02
N VAL A 459 29.08 -16.08 -2.37
CA VAL A 459 27.76 -15.99 -3.01
C VAL A 459 27.40 -14.53 -3.29
N LEU A 460 27.63 -13.62 -2.34
CA LEU A 460 27.44 -12.19 -2.52
C LEU A 460 28.24 -11.62 -3.70
N ALA A 461 29.49 -12.08 -3.89
CA ALA A 461 30.37 -11.65 -4.98
C ALA A 461 29.86 -12.00 -6.38
N ARG A 462 28.86 -12.88 -6.53
CA ARG A 462 28.19 -13.14 -7.81
C ARG A 462 27.18 -12.05 -8.19
N HIS A 463 26.72 -11.26 -7.22
CA HIS A 463 25.69 -10.24 -7.40
C HIS A 463 26.17 -8.82 -7.18
N PHE A 464 27.29 -8.67 -6.42
CA PHE A 464 27.85 -7.38 -6.00
C PHE A 464 29.33 -7.29 -6.31
N THR A 465 29.79 -6.12 -6.73
CA THR A 465 31.17 -5.88 -7.16
C THR A 465 32.11 -5.63 -5.97
N THR A 466 31.59 -5.01 -4.89
CA THR A 466 32.36 -4.75 -3.67
C THR A 466 31.62 -5.24 -2.44
N ILE A 467 32.36 -5.76 -1.47
CA ILE A 467 31.83 -6.23 -0.19
C ILE A 467 32.77 -5.72 0.90
N GLU A 468 32.26 -4.83 1.76
CA GLU A 468 32.96 -4.26 2.90
C GLU A 468 32.42 -4.87 4.18
N SER A 469 33.30 -5.32 5.08
CA SER A 469 32.92 -5.83 6.40
C SER A 469 32.97 -4.70 7.42
N LEU A 470 31.86 -4.54 8.17
CA LEU A 470 31.71 -3.54 9.21
C LEU A 470 31.39 -4.21 10.55
N PRO A 471 31.79 -3.59 11.68
CA PRO A 471 31.51 -4.16 13.00
C PRO A 471 30.02 -4.12 13.33
N SER A 472 29.55 -5.17 14.04
CA SER A 472 28.22 -5.27 14.64
C SER A 472 28.29 -5.29 16.16
N ASP A 473 27.16 -5.48 16.86
CA ASP A 473 27.02 -5.32 18.31
C ASP A 473 27.44 -6.54 19.13
N ALA A 474 27.59 -7.72 18.53
CA ALA A 474 27.97 -8.94 19.21
C ALA A 474 29.22 -9.55 18.61
N LYS A 475 29.97 -10.30 19.46
CA LYS A 475 31.19 -10.96 19.03
C LYS A 475 30.95 -11.94 17.89
N GLY A 476 31.66 -11.73 16.77
CA GLY A 476 31.59 -12.56 15.58
C GLY A 476 30.47 -12.18 14.61
N ARG A 477 29.49 -11.34 14.98
CA ARG A 477 28.54 -10.76 14.01
C ARG A 477 29.26 -9.74 13.14
N VAL A 478 28.92 -9.75 11.87
CA VAL A 478 29.53 -8.86 10.87
C VAL A 478 28.43 -8.27 10.00
N LEU A 479 28.48 -6.96 9.79
CA LEU A 479 27.68 -6.31 8.76
C LEU A 479 28.46 -6.34 7.44
N LEU A 480 27.82 -6.79 6.38
CA LEU A 480 28.38 -6.83 5.03
C LEU A 480 27.68 -5.75 4.19
N LEU A 481 28.41 -4.71 3.85
CA LEU A 481 27.97 -3.69 2.91
C LEU A 481 28.39 -4.09 1.49
N CYS A 482 27.42 -4.45 0.68
CA CYS A 482 27.59 -4.89 -0.68
C CYS A 482 27.16 -3.82 -1.67
N GLU A 483 27.96 -3.50 -2.69
CA GLU A 483 27.64 -2.52 -3.74
C GLU A 483 27.69 -3.20 -5.12
N ARG A 484 26.73 -2.86 -5.99
CA ARG A 484 26.68 -3.32 -7.40
C ARG A 484 27.57 -2.51 -8.28
#